data_f90e685fc2d12c612a99252e481a265e
#
_entry.id   f90e685fc2d12c612a99252e481a265e
#
_cell.length_a   1.000
_cell.length_b   1.000
_cell.length_c   1.000
_cell.angle_alpha   90.00
_cell.angle_beta   90.00
_cell.angle_gamma   90.00
#
_symmetry.space_group_name_H-M   'P 1'
#
loop_
_entity.id
_entity.type
_entity.pdbx_description
1 polymer ?
#
loop_
_entity_poly.entity_id
_entity_poly.type
_entity_poly.pdbx_seq_one_letter_code
_entity_poly.pdbx_strand_id
1 'polypeptide(L)'
;NVASAAGFAASPQMSAYNATKAAVISLSETLAAELEGSGVQAAVAMPGFFATRLLEAMRAPPQESAMAQQLMAKSRHDAAEAARAILAAAARGDLHIVWPREYRLAWRLKRLFPGWFVRRVAQLRGRQPARANPRPG
;
A
#
# COMPACT_ATOMS: atom_id res chain seq x y z
N ASN A 1 -11.33 1.95 7.52
CA ASN A 1 -9.90 1.90 7.85
C ASN A 1 -9.01 2.32 6.67
N VAL A 2 -7.81 2.88 6.94
CA VAL A 2 -6.86 3.26 5.89
C VAL A 2 -5.55 2.50 6.08
N ALA A 3 -5.32 1.53 5.21
CA ALA A 3 -4.08 0.78 5.11
C ALA A 3 -3.11 1.44 4.09
N SER A 4 -2.58 0.67 3.16
CA SER A 4 -1.74 1.07 2.03
C SER A 4 -1.60 -0.09 1.04
N ALA A 5 -1.28 0.19 -0.20
CA ALA A 5 -0.82 -0.82 -1.16
C ALA A 5 0.40 -1.60 -0.65
N ALA A 6 1.24 -1.00 0.20
CA ALA A 6 2.36 -1.65 0.87
C ALA A 6 1.94 -2.87 1.70
N GLY A 7 0.73 -2.86 2.28
CA GLY A 7 0.21 -3.97 3.08
C GLY A 7 0.02 -5.26 2.29
N PHE A 8 -0.21 -5.19 0.98
CA PHE A 8 -0.29 -6.38 0.13
C PHE A 8 0.93 -6.55 -0.79
N ALA A 9 1.60 -5.47 -1.18
CA ALA A 9 2.70 -5.53 -2.15
C ALA A 9 3.99 -6.12 -1.57
N ALA A 10 4.16 -6.07 -0.25
CA ALA A 10 5.36 -6.56 0.44
C ALA A 10 6.64 -5.95 -0.13
N SER A 11 6.66 -4.62 -0.26
CA SER A 11 7.78 -3.87 -0.83
C SER A 11 9.07 -4.11 -0.02
N PRO A 12 10.19 -4.48 -0.65
CA PRO A 12 11.46 -4.68 0.04
C PRO A 12 11.92 -3.42 0.80
N GLN A 13 12.65 -3.61 1.92
CA GLN A 13 13.15 -2.57 2.84
C GLN A 13 12.07 -1.78 3.61
N MET A 14 10.81 -2.17 3.51
CA MET A 14 9.70 -1.56 4.24
C MET A 14 8.99 -2.59 5.14
N SER A 15 9.72 -3.57 5.69
CA SER A 15 9.13 -4.70 6.41
C SER A 15 8.21 -4.28 7.56
N ALA A 16 8.64 -3.35 8.41
CA ALA A 16 7.83 -2.85 9.52
C ALA A 16 6.56 -2.13 9.02
N TYR A 17 6.68 -1.28 8.01
CA TYR A 17 5.55 -0.58 7.42
C TYR A 17 4.59 -1.54 6.71
N ASN A 18 5.13 -2.47 5.91
CA ASN A 18 4.32 -3.51 5.26
C ASN A 18 3.54 -4.34 6.28
N ALA A 19 4.19 -4.76 7.38
CA ALA A 19 3.56 -5.55 8.43
C ALA A 19 2.42 -4.79 9.12
N THR A 20 2.65 -3.52 9.49
CA THR A 20 1.60 -2.69 10.11
C THR A 20 0.41 -2.47 9.18
N LYS A 21 0.65 -2.25 7.88
CA LYS A 21 -0.44 -2.04 6.91
C LYS A 21 -1.15 -3.35 6.54
N ALA A 22 -0.46 -4.48 6.54
CA ALA A 22 -1.07 -5.80 6.41
C ALA A 22 -1.97 -6.13 7.62
N ALA A 23 -1.54 -5.78 8.83
CA ALA A 23 -2.35 -5.93 10.04
C ALA A 23 -3.66 -5.13 9.96
N VAL A 24 -3.64 -3.89 9.43
CA VAL A 24 -4.85 -3.09 9.22
C VAL A 24 -5.78 -3.73 8.20
N ILE A 25 -5.26 -4.36 7.13
CA ILE A 25 -6.08 -5.09 6.17
C ILE A 25 -6.76 -6.28 6.86
N SER A 26 -6.00 -7.13 7.55
CA SER A 26 -6.52 -8.30 8.26
C SER A 26 -7.55 -7.92 9.32
N LEU A 27 -7.26 -6.90 10.15
CA LEU A 27 -8.23 -6.37 11.11
C LEU A 27 -9.53 -5.94 10.46
N SER A 28 -9.47 -5.27 9.32
CA SER A 28 -10.67 -4.80 8.62
C SER A 28 -11.49 -5.93 8.02
N GLU A 29 -10.83 -6.99 7.53
CA GLU A 29 -11.48 -8.20 7.06
C GLU A 29 -12.17 -8.95 8.20
N THR A 30 -11.53 -9.03 9.38
CA THR A 30 -12.12 -9.62 10.59
C THR A 30 -13.35 -8.83 11.03
N LEU A 31 -13.23 -7.50 11.13
CA LEU A 31 -14.36 -6.64 11.49
C LEU A 31 -15.53 -6.77 10.50
N ALA A 32 -15.26 -6.89 9.20
CA ALA A 32 -16.31 -7.10 8.22
C ALA A 32 -17.07 -8.40 8.45
N ALA A 33 -16.37 -9.48 8.80
CA ALA A 33 -16.98 -10.76 9.11
C ALA A 33 -17.79 -10.72 10.44
N GLU A 34 -17.26 -10.07 11.46
CA GLU A 34 -17.91 -9.93 12.77
C GLU A 34 -19.18 -9.04 12.71
N LEU A 35 -19.20 -8.06 11.81
CA LEU A 35 -20.31 -7.11 11.65
C LEU A 35 -21.36 -7.57 10.64
N GLU A 36 -21.19 -8.74 10.03
CA GLU A 36 -22.13 -9.26 9.04
C GLU A 36 -23.55 -9.36 9.64
N GLY A 37 -24.53 -8.81 8.94
CA GLY A 37 -25.94 -8.75 9.39
C GLY A 37 -26.26 -7.69 10.45
N SER A 38 -25.27 -6.94 10.97
CA SER A 38 -25.50 -5.89 11.99
C SER A 38 -25.99 -4.56 11.43
N GLY A 39 -25.95 -4.38 10.12
CA GLY A 39 -26.23 -3.09 9.47
C GLY A 39 -25.02 -2.13 9.46
N VAL A 40 -23.88 -2.51 10.06
CA VAL A 40 -22.63 -1.77 10.04
C VAL A 40 -21.67 -2.41 9.04
N GLN A 41 -20.99 -1.59 8.23
CA GLN A 41 -20.04 -2.04 7.23
C GLN A 41 -18.61 -1.66 7.61
N ALA A 42 -17.67 -2.58 7.47
CA ALA A 42 -16.25 -2.31 7.54
C ALA A 42 -15.65 -2.27 6.13
N ALA A 43 -14.77 -1.29 5.88
CA ALA A 43 -14.04 -1.17 4.63
C ALA A 43 -12.56 -0.84 4.88
N VAL A 44 -11.67 -1.28 4.00
CA VAL A 44 -10.25 -0.97 4.05
C VAL A 44 -9.78 -0.34 2.74
N ALA A 45 -9.34 0.91 2.83
CA ALA A 45 -8.67 1.60 1.74
C ALA A 45 -7.19 1.21 1.68
N MET A 46 -6.73 0.80 0.51
CA MET A 46 -5.35 0.45 0.21
C MET A 46 -4.80 1.38 -0.87
N PRO A 47 -4.54 2.67 -0.54
CA PRO A 47 -4.01 3.61 -1.50
C PRO A 47 -2.57 3.26 -1.90
N GLY A 48 -2.25 3.48 -3.18
CA GLY A 48 -0.90 3.53 -3.69
C GLY A 48 -0.25 4.89 -3.44
N PHE A 49 0.76 5.23 -4.23
CA PHE A 49 1.42 6.54 -4.13
C PHE A 49 0.59 7.62 -4.83
N PHE A 50 0.35 8.73 -4.13
CA PHE A 50 -0.28 9.95 -4.64
C PHE A 50 0.26 11.17 -3.90
N ALA A 51 0.08 12.37 -4.47
CA ALA A 51 0.58 13.60 -3.89
C ALA A 51 -0.09 13.88 -2.53
N THR A 52 0.72 13.93 -1.46
CA THR A 52 0.26 14.14 -0.08
C THR A 52 1.39 14.69 0.78
N ARG A 53 1.05 15.33 1.89
CA ARG A 53 2.01 15.81 2.91
C ARG A 53 2.54 14.69 3.83
N LEU A 54 2.27 13.42 3.53
CA LEU A 54 2.71 12.29 4.35
C LEU A 54 4.23 12.29 4.59
N LEU A 55 5.01 12.75 3.61
CA LEU A 55 6.46 12.78 3.68
C LEU A 55 7.00 13.80 4.69
N GLU A 56 6.25 14.86 5.00
CA GLU A 56 6.64 15.88 5.98
C GLU A 56 6.71 15.30 7.40
N ALA A 57 5.86 14.31 7.70
CA ALA A 57 5.79 13.62 8.99
C ALA A 57 6.51 12.25 8.99
N MET A 58 7.10 11.84 7.87
CA MET A 58 7.67 10.50 7.70
C MET A 58 9.03 10.41 8.39
N ARG A 59 9.12 9.53 9.40
CA ARG A 59 10.38 9.14 10.04
C ARG A 59 10.94 7.89 9.35
N ALA A 60 11.62 8.08 8.22
CA ALA A 60 12.22 6.99 7.45
C ALA A 60 13.67 7.34 7.09
N PRO A 61 14.51 6.34 6.81
CA PRO A 61 15.85 6.57 6.29
C PRO A 61 15.81 7.47 5.04
N PRO A 62 16.80 8.35 4.84
CA PRO A 62 16.79 9.35 3.76
C PRO A 62 16.49 8.78 2.36
N GLN A 63 16.87 7.55 2.15
CA GLN A 63 16.75 6.86 0.87
C GLN A 63 15.34 6.32 0.60
N GLU A 64 14.64 5.87 1.65
CA GLU A 64 13.23 5.45 1.55
C GLU A 64 12.34 6.67 1.34
N SER A 65 12.66 7.77 2.02
CA SER A 65 12.02 9.07 1.83
C SER A 65 12.19 9.58 0.40
N ALA A 66 13.40 9.52 -0.18
CA ALA A 66 13.67 9.94 -1.55
C ALA A 66 12.91 9.11 -2.59
N MET A 67 12.84 7.78 -2.41
CA MET A 67 12.07 6.91 -3.29
C MET A 67 10.57 7.21 -3.22
N ALA A 68 10.03 7.38 -2.01
CA ALA A 68 8.64 7.74 -1.81
C ALA A 68 8.31 9.10 -2.45
N GLN A 69 9.21 10.10 -2.28
CA GLN A 69 9.10 11.42 -2.93
C GLN A 69 9.03 11.31 -4.46
N GLN A 70 9.93 10.52 -5.07
CA GLN A 70 9.93 10.33 -6.52
C GLN A 70 8.63 9.66 -7.02
N LEU A 71 8.10 8.69 -6.30
CA LEU A 71 6.87 8.00 -6.66
C LEU A 71 5.65 8.90 -6.50
N MET A 72 5.62 9.71 -5.44
CA MET A 72 4.55 10.70 -5.22
C MET A 72 4.61 11.84 -6.24
N ALA A 73 5.80 12.35 -6.57
CA ALA A 73 5.97 13.41 -7.56
C ALA A 73 5.56 12.98 -8.98
N LYS A 74 5.64 11.68 -9.30
CA LYS A 74 5.18 11.12 -10.57
C LYS A 74 3.69 10.81 -10.61
N SER A 75 3.02 10.84 -9.47
CA SER A 75 1.58 10.60 -9.41
C SER A 75 0.81 11.76 -10.02
N ARG A 76 -0.21 11.45 -10.81
CA ARG A 76 -1.16 12.42 -11.38
C ARG A 76 -2.36 12.66 -10.46
N HIS A 77 -2.39 12.00 -9.31
CA HIS A 77 -3.50 11.98 -8.39
C HIS A 77 -3.19 12.79 -7.14
N ASP A 78 -4.19 13.44 -6.60
CA ASP A 78 -4.12 14.21 -5.36
C ASP A 78 -4.92 13.57 -4.20
N ALA A 79 -4.80 14.14 -3.01
CA ALA A 79 -5.45 13.64 -1.82
C ALA A 79 -6.99 13.82 -1.86
N ALA A 80 -7.49 14.85 -2.52
CA ALA A 80 -8.92 15.10 -2.63
C ALA A 80 -9.59 14.09 -3.57
N GLU A 81 -8.93 13.76 -4.68
CA GLU A 81 -9.38 12.71 -5.60
C GLU A 81 -9.39 11.34 -4.89
N ALA A 82 -8.31 11.02 -4.14
CA ALA A 82 -8.24 9.80 -3.36
C ALA A 82 -9.39 9.71 -2.37
N ALA A 83 -9.64 10.78 -1.61
CA ALA A 83 -10.71 10.81 -0.61
C ALA A 83 -12.09 10.59 -1.25
N ARG A 84 -12.41 11.29 -2.34
CA ARG A 84 -13.68 11.12 -3.06
C ARG A 84 -13.86 9.67 -3.55
N ALA A 85 -12.82 9.10 -4.16
CA ALA A 85 -12.88 7.75 -4.69
C ALA A 85 -13.05 6.69 -3.60
N ILE A 86 -12.34 6.85 -2.47
CA ILE A 86 -12.42 5.94 -1.33
C ILE A 86 -13.79 6.03 -0.66
N LEU A 87 -14.31 7.23 -0.41
CA LEU A 87 -15.62 7.41 0.21
C LEU A 87 -16.74 6.88 -0.68
N ALA A 88 -16.69 7.13 -1.98
CA ALA A 88 -17.67 6.59 -2.93
C ALA A 88 -17.63 5.04 -2.98
N ALA A 89 -16.46 4.43 -2.89
CA ALA A 89 -16.33 2.98 -2.84
C ALA A 89 -16.85 2.39 -1.52
N ALA A 90 -16.53 3.02 -0.40
CA ALA A 90 -17.05 2.64 0.91
C ALA A 90 -18.58 2.74 0.97
N ALA A 91 -19.17 3.81 0.40
CA ALA A 91 -20.62 3.98 0.32
C ALA A 91 -21.33 2.90 -0.53
N ARG A 92 -20.62 2.26 -1.46
CA ARG A 92 -21.13 1.10 -2.21
C ARG A 92 -21.01 -0.24 -1.48
N GLY A 93 -20.37 -0.25 -0.30
CA GLY A 93 -20.12 -1.48 0.45
C GLY A 93 -18.86 -2.23 0.00
N ASP A 94 -17.95 -1.60 -0.76
CA ASP A 94 -16.71 -2.25 -1.18
C ASP A 94 -15.80 -2.49 0.04
N LEU A 95 -15.56 -3.75 0.43
CA LEU A 95 -14.65 -4.10 1.53
C LEU A 95 -13.20 -3.69 1.21
N HIS A 96 -12.70 -4.05 0.03
CA HIS A 96 -11.33 -3.78 -0.39
C HIS A 96 -11.28 -2.65 -1.42
N ILE A 97 -10.83 -1.48 -0.99
CA ILE A 97 -10.77 -0.27 -1.82
C ILE A 97 -9.33 -0.03 -2.25
N VAL A 98 -8.93 -0.59 -3.39
CA VAL A 98 -7.61 -0.39 -3.99
C VAL A 98 -7.64 0.81 -4.92
N TRP A 99 -6.84 1.82 -4.64
CA TRP A 99 -6.80 3.07 -5.40
C TRP A 99 -5.35 3.59 -5.51
N PRO A 100 -4.95 4.21 -6.63
CA PRO A 100 -5.67 4.30 -7.90
C PRO A 100 -5.83 2.95 -8.62
N ARG A 101 -6.61 2.95 -9.71
CA ARG A 101 -7.06 1.71 -10.39
C ARG A 101 -5.92 0.81 -10.86
N GLU A 102 -4.76 1.38 -11.16
CA GLU A 102 -3.56 0.69 -11.63
C GLU A 102 -3.06 -0.33 -10.61
N TYR A 103 -3.27 -0.07 -9.32
CA TYR A 103 -2.88 -1.00 -8.24
C TYR A 103 -3.81 -2.21 -8.13
N ARG A 104 -5.01 -2.18 -8.72
CA ARG A 104 -5.98 -3.30 -8.64
C ARG A 104 -5.46 -4.56 -9.29
N LEU A 105 -4.76 -4.43 -10.43
CA LEU A 105 -4.15 -5.59 -11.08
C LEU A 105 -3.07 -6.20 -10.20
N ALA A 106 -2.19 -5.40 -9.63
CA ALA A 106 -1.15 -5.86 -8.71
C ALA A 106 -1.75 -6.58 -7.49
N TRP A 107 -2.82 -6.03 -6.91
CA TRP A 107 -3.54 -6.65 -5.81
C TRP A 107 -4.14 -8.00 -6.19
N ARG A 108 -4.80 -8.11 -7.35
CA ARG A 108 -5.35 -9.39 -7.85
C ARG A 108 -4.26 -10.42 -8.09
N LEU A 109 -3.17 -10.03 -8.76
CA LEU A 109 -2.03 -10.91 -9.03
C LEU A 109 -1.38 -11.40 -7.73
N LYS A 110 -1.24 -10.54 -6.72
CA LYS A 110 -0.74 -10.94 -5.40
C LYS A 110 -1.64 -11.97 -4.73
N ARG A 111 -2.95 -11.86 -4.83
CA ARG A 111 -3.91 -12.82 -4.23
C ARG A 111 -3.90 -14.16 -4.96
N LEU A 112 -3.83 -14.15 -6.29
CA LEU A 112 -3.90 -15.37 -7.11
C LEU A 112 -2.55 -16.09 -7.21
N PHE A 113 -1.44 -15.32 -7.29
CA PHE A 113 -0.10 -15.85 -7.54
C PHE A 113 0.94 -15.25 -6.58
N PRO A 114 0.83 -15.48 -5.26
CA PRO A 114 1.64 -14.77 -4.26
C PRO A 114 3.14 -14.99 -4.43
N GLY A 115 3.58 -16.22 -4.68
CA GLY A 115 4.99 -16.55 -4.87
C GLY A 115 5.59 -15.94 -6.14
N TRP A 116 4.84 -15.95 -7.25
CA TRP A 116 5.25 -15.28 -8.48
C TRP A 116 5.37 -13.76 -8.28
N PHE A 117 4.38 -13.16 -7.63
CA PHE A 117 4.34 -11.71 -7.38
C PHE A 117 5.56 -11.26 -6.57
N VAL A 118 5.89 -11.96 -5.48
CA VAL A 118 7.06 -11.63 -4.64
C VAL A 118 8.36 -11.72 -5.44
N ARG A 119 8.54 -12.79 -6.24
CA ARG A 119 9.71 -12.91 -7.13
C ARG A 119 9.78 -11.77 -8.13
N ARG A 120 8.64 -11.35 -8.69
CA ARG A 120 8.59 -10.25 -9.65
C ARG A 120 8.96 -8.90 -9.01
N VAL A 121 8.46 -8.62 -7.81
CA VAL A 121 8.80 -7.41 -7.05
C VAL A 121 10.31 -7.39 -6.73
N ALA A 122 10.88 -8.52 -6.32
CA ALA A 122 12.32 -8.63 -6.06
C ALA A 122 13.16 -8.36 -7.33
N GLN A 123 12.77 -8.89 -8.48
CA GLN A 123 13.46 -8.67 -9.77
C GLN A 123 13.41 -7.21 -10.24
N LEU A 124 12.29 -6.53 -10.06
CA LEU A 124 12.15 -5.12 -10.41
C LEU A 124 13.11 -4.24 -9.61
N ARG A 125 13.44 -4.64 -8.39
CA ARG A 125 14.38 -3.95 -7.53
C ARG A 125 15.85 -4.37 -7.77
N GLY A 126 16.13 -5.63 -8.06
CA GLY A 126 17.48 -6.13 -8.33
C GLY A 126 18.17 -5.47 -9.53
N ARG A 127 17.45 -4.66 -10.30
CA ARG A 127 17.98 -3.78 -11.35
C ARG A 127 18.54 -2.45 -10.81
N GLN A 128 18.40 -2.16 -9.52
CA GLN A 128 19.14 -1.07 -8.88
C GLN A 128 20.51 -1.60 -8.43
N PRO A 129 21.63 -0.88 -8.72
CA PRO A 129 22.96 -1.36 -8.40
C PRO A 129 23.07 -1.69 -6.90
N ALA A 130 23.66 -2.84 -6.61
CA ALA A 130 23.93 -3.28 -5.25
C ALA A 130 24.77 -2.22 -4.55
N ARG A 131 24.31 -1.75 -3.38
CA ARG A 131 25.06 -0.82 -2.56
C ARG A 131 26.31 -1.50 -2.03
N ALA A 132 27.45 -0.86 -2.22
CA ALA A 132 28.63 -1.14 -1.45
C ALA A 132 28.31 -0.93 0.03
N ASN A 133 28.26 -2.01 0.80
CA ASN A 133 28.18 -1.96 2.25
C ASN A 133 29.55 -1.50 2.74
N PRO A 134 29.73 -0.32 3.34
CA PRO A 134 31.00 0.03 3.97
C PRO A 134 31.20 -0.98 5.11
N ARG A 135 32.24 -1.81 4.99
CA ARG A 135 32.66 -2.69 6.07
C ARG A 135 33.00 -1.81 7.27
N PRO A 136 32.48 -2.10 8.49
CA PRO A 136 32.99 -1.43 9.67
C PRO A 136 34.46 -1.80 9.83
N GLY A 137 35.32 -0.78 9.87
CA GLY A 137 36.72 -0.91 10.25
C GLY A 137 36.88 -1.20 11.75
#